data_bdca5527d2fde3aa4add7115d758f7d5
#
_entry.id   bdca5527d2fde3aa4add7115d758f7d5
#
_cell.length_a   1.000
_cell.length_b   1.000
_cell.length_c   1.000
_cell.angle_alpha   90.00
_cell.angle_beta   90.00
_cell.angle_gamma   90.00
#
_symmetry.space_group_name_H-M   'P 1'
#
loop_
_entity.id
_entity.type
_entity.pdbx_description
1 polymer ?
#
loop_
_entity_poly.entity_id
_entity_poly.type
_entity_poly.pdbx_seq_one_letter_code
_entity_poly.pdbx_strand_id
1 'polypeptide(L)'
;SVSRGLGDVYKRQVQTRFPPEPNGYLHIGHAKSICLNFGLADYYGGKCNLRFDDTNPAKEDDEFVRSIKEDIKWLGFDWEDRLYFASSYFEKMYQCAVELIKKGKAFVCDLTPEEIREKRGSLNTLGEESPYRNRSIEENLYLFSRMKKGEFKDGEKTLRAKIDMSSPNINMRDPVIYRIAHIPHHKTGNDWCIYPMYDFAHPLEDAFEEITHSICTMEFEDHRPLYLSLIHISEP
;
A
#
# COMPACT_ATOMS: atom_id res chain seq x y z
N SER A 1 33.47 -15.63 7.87
CA SER A 1 32.09 -15.90 7.41
C SER A 1 31.21 -14.65 7.25
N VAL A 2 31.77 -13.44 7.44
CA VAL A 2 31.05 -12.15 7.24
C VAL A 2 31.01 -11.70 5.76
N SER A 3 31.77 -12.33 4.90
CA SER A 3 31.87 -11.92 3.48
C SER A 3 30.79 -12.51 2.56
N ARG A 4 29.96 -13.46 3.02
CA ARG A 4 28.88 -14.03 2.19
C ARG A 4 27.65 -13.14 2.07
N GLY A 5 27.31 -12.33 3.08
CA GLY A 5 26.15 -11.45 3.05
C GLY A 5 26.32 -10.18 2.22
N LEU A 6 27.52 -9.62 2.16
CA LEU A 6 27.81 -8.42 1.38
C LEU A 6 27.91 -8.69 -0.13
N GLY A 7 28.37 -9.89 -0.52
CA GLY A 7 28.49 -10.28 -1.92
C GLY A 7 27.15 -10.48 -2.64
N ASP A 8 26.10 -10.86 -1.92
CA ASP A 8 24.77 -11.08 -2.51
C ASP A 8 23.98 -9.76 -2.67
N VAL A 9 24.21 -8.78 -1.81
CA VAL A 9 23.58 -7.44 -1.94
C VAL A 9 24.08 -6.71 -3.20
N TYR A 10 25.36 -6.87 -3.56
CA TYR A 10 25.94 -6.29 -4.77
C TYR A 10 25.59 -7.03 -6.08
N LYS A 11 24.97 -8.21 -5.99
CA LYS A 11 24.58 -9.02 -7.16
C LYS A 11 23.10 -8.90 -7.52
N ARG A 12 22.26 -8.24 -6.71
CA ARG A 12 20.88 -8.02 -7.09
C ARG A 12 20.81 -6.96 -8.19
N GLN A 13 20.25 -7.34 -9.32
CA GLN A 13 19.92 -6.42 -10.40
C GLN A 13 19.03 -5.29 -9.89
N VAL A 14 19.28 -4.05 -10.32
CA VAL A 14 18.42 -2.91 -9.99
C VAL A 14 17.00 -3.18 -10.48
N GLN A 15 16.05 -3.11 -9.56
CA GLN A 15 14.63 -3.28 -9.83
C GLN A 15 13.91 -2.05 -9.30
N THR A 16 13.32 -1.28 -10.20
CA THR A 16 12.48 -0.12 -9.90
C THR A 16 11.02 -0.40 -10.28
N ARG A 17 10.12 0.53 -10.01
CA ARG A 17 8.73 0.47 -10.46
C ARG A 17 8.18 1.88 -10.69
N PHE A 18 7.28 2.00 -11.65
CA PHE A 18 6.39 3.13 -11.82
C PHE A 18 4.97 2.68 -11.45
N PRO A 19 4.40 3.20 -10.33
CA PRO A 19 3.13 2.73 -9.77
C PRO A 19 2.00 3.75 -9.95
N PRO A 20 1.49 4.01 -11.18
CA PRO A 20 0.43 4.98 -11.38
C PRO A 20 -0.91 4.47 -10.87
N GLU A 21 -1.74 5.38 -10.29
CA GLU A 21 -3.16 5.12 -10.11
C GLU A 21 -3.90 5.27 -11.45
N PRO A 22 -4.74 4.30 -11.88
CA PRO A 22 -5.48 4.40 -13.13
C PRO A 22 -6.77 5.23 -12.96
N ASN A 23 -6.64 6.47 -12.45
CA ASN A 23 -7.74 7.38 -12.10
C ASN A 23 -7.75 8.67 -12.91
N GLY A 24 -6.89 8.80 -13.92
CA GLY A 24 -6.76 9.96 -14.77
C GLY A 24 -5.63 9.86 -15.78
N TYR A 25 -5.57 10.83 -16.67
CA TYR A 25 -4.48 10.96 -17.64
C TYR A 25 -3.20 11.44 -16.99
N LEU A 26 -2.06 11.05 -17.56
CA LEU A 26 -0.75 11.48 -17.10
C LEU A 26 -0.50 12.96 -17.41
N HIS A 27 0.33 13.58 -16.59
CA HIS A 27 0.83 14.95 -16.79
C HIS A 27 2.36 14.96 -16.69
N ILE A 28 2.98 16.13 -16.88
CA ILE A 28 4.44 16.28 -16.92
C ILE A 28 5.15 15.76 -15.66
N GLY A 29 4.52 15.85 -14.48
CA GLY A 29 5.05 15.27 -13.25
C GLY A 29 5.20 13.76 -13.32
N HIS A 30 4.23 13.08 -13.91
CA HIS A 30 4.29 11.65 -14.17
C HIS A 30 5.38 11.29 -15.18
N ALA A 31 5.53 12.09 -16.25
CA ALA A 31 6.60 11.88 -17.25
C ALA A 31 7.98 11.95 -16.59
N LYS A 32 8.20 12.89 -15.66
CA LYS A 32 9.44 12.94 -14.86
C LYS A 32 9.66 11.67 -14.05
N SER A 33 8.63 11.15 -13.40
CA SER A 33 8.72 9.92 -12.61
C SER A 33 8.99 8.69 -13.48
N ILE A 34 8.36 8.60 -14.66
CA ILE A 34 8.61 7.55 -15.65
C ILE A 34 10.06 7.57 -16.10
N CYS A 35 10.55 8.72 -16.55
CA CYS A 35 11.94 8.89 -17.00
C CYS A 35 12.94 8.53 -15.89
N LEU A 36 12.63 8.88 -14.63
CA LEU A 36 13.50 8.58 -13.51
C LEU A 36 13.54 7.06 -13.22
N ASN A 37 12.39 6.42 -13.10
CA ASN A 37 12.32 5.00 -12.72
C ASN A 37 12.82 4.07 -13.83
N PHE A 38 12.35 4.26 -15.07
CA PHE A 38 12.81 3.47 -16.23
C PHE A 38 14.26 3.83 -16.59
N GLY A 39 14.61 5.12 -16.61
CA GLY A 39 15.96 5.56 -16.95
C GLY A 39 17.01 5.09 -15.95
N LEU A 40 16.71 5.07 -14.64
CA LEU A 40 17.62 4.54 -13.64
C LEU A 40 17.84 3.02 -13.84
N ALA A 41 16.78 2.29 -14.10
CA ALA A 41 16.88 0.86 -14.38
C ALA A 41 17.75 0.62 -15.63
N ASP A 42 17.49 1.31 -16.73
CA ASP A 42 18.27 1.19 -17.97
C ASP A 42 19.75 1.54 -17.77
N TYR A 43 20.03 2.62 -17.04
CA TYR A 43 21.40 3.07 -16.77
C TYR A 43 22.23 2.02 -16.01
N TYR A 44 21.62 1.30 -15.08
CA TYR A 44 22.29 0.26 -14.28
C TYR A 44 22.09 -1.16 -14.84
N GLY A 45 21.55 -1.31 -16.04
CA GLY A 45 21.27 -2.62 -16.63
C GLY A 45 20.24 -3.44 -15.83
N GLY A 46 19.36 -2.74 -15.13
CA GLY A 46 18.28 -3.31 -14.32
C GLY A 46 16.95 -3.38 -15.07
N LYS A 47 15.87 -3.48 -14.31
CA LYS A 47 14.49 -3.57 -14.83
C LYS A 47 13.57 -2.62 -14.09
N CYS A 48 12.53 -2.13 -14.79
CA CYS A 48 11.46 -1.33 -14.19
C CYS A 48 10.11 -2.03 -14.41
N ASN A 49 9.34 -2.19 -13.34
CA ASN A 49 7.97 -2.70 -13.39
C ASN A 49 6.98 -1.57 -13.67
N LEU A 50 5.96 -1.85 -14.44
CA LEU A 50 4.74 -1.05 -14.47
C LEU A 50 3.72 -1.70 -13.56
N ARG A 51 3.38 -1.05 -12.44
CA ARG A 51 2.40 -1.54 -11.49
C ARG A 51 1.27 -0.53 -11.32
N PHE A 52 0.10 -0.88 -11.78
CA PHE A 52 -1.09 -0.06 -11.53
C PHE A 52 -1.51 -0.19 -10.07
N ASP A 53 -1.53 0.94 -9.35
CA ASP A 53 -2.09 1.04 -8.02
C ASP A 53 -3.62 1.18 -8.12
N ASP A 54 -4.28 0.05 -8.28
CA ASP A 54 -5.73 -0.07 -8.40
C ASP A 54 -6.37 -0.52 -7.07
N THR A 55 -5.94 0.06 -5.96
CA THR A 55 -6.47 -0.22 -4.63
C THR A 55 -7.78 0.51 -4.31
N ASN A 56 -8.13 1.55 -5.07
CA ASN A 56 -9.32 2.36 -4.84
C ASN A 56 -10.41 2.12 -5.89
N PRO A 57 -11.43 1.29 -5.60
CA PRO A 57 -12.45 0.89 -6.57
C PRO A 57 -13.30 2.05 -7.13
N ALA A 58 -13.35 3.19 -6.42
CA ALA A 58 -14.23 4.29 -6.76
C ALA A 58 -13.78 5.17 -7.95
N LYS A 59 -12.52 5.03 -8.41
CA LYS A 59 -11.90 6.01 -9.32
C LYS A 59 -11.19 5.39 -10.53
N GLU A 60 -11.19 4.08 -10.64
CA GLU A 60 -10.34 3.35 -11.58
C GLU A 60 -11.09 2.99 -12.86
N ASP A 61 -10.45 3.21 -14.02
CA ASP A 61 -11.01 2.93 -15.33
C ASP A 61 -9.96 2.33 -16.28
N ASP A 62 -10.38 1.34 -17.06
CA ASP A 62 -9.56 0.67 -18.08
C ASP A 62 -9.10 1.62 -19.19
N GLU A 63 -9.81 2.72 -19.43
CA GLU A 63 -9.39 3.77 -20.35
C GLU A 63 -8.07 4.40 -19.91
N PHE A 64 -7.94 4.72 -18.62
CA PHE A 64 -6.71 5.29 -18.07
C PHE A 64 -5.56 4.30 -18.10
N VAL A 65 -5.84 3.02 -17.85
CA VAL A 65 -4.83 1.95 -17.97
C VAL A 65 -4.24 1.93 -19.39
N ARG A 66 -5.09 2.02 -20.43
CA ARG A 66 -4.63 2.05 -21.82
C ARG A 66 -3.81 3.30 -22.14
N SER A 67 -4.33 4.46 -21.77
CA SER A 67 -3.65 5.75 -22.00
C SER A 67 -2.27 5.80 -21.34
N ILE A 68 -2.16 5.35 -20.09
CA ILE A 68 -0.88 5.31 -19.36
C ILE A 68 0.14 4.42 -20.07
N LYS A 69 -0.28 3.25 -20.55
CA LYS A 69 0.59 2.35 -21.31
C LYS A 69 1.09 3.00 -22.62
N GLU A 70 0.22 3.68 -23.33
CA GLU A 70 0.56 4.40 -24.57
C GLU A 70 1.56 5.52 -24.29
N ASP A 71 1.35 6.30 -23.24
CA ASP A 71 2.23 7.41 -22.85
C ASP A 71 3.64 6.93 -22.46
N ILE A 72 3.76 5.81 -21.73
CA ILE A 72 5.06 5.23 -21.37
C ILE A 72 5.81 4.80 -22.64
N LYS A 73 5.14 4.13 -23.58
CA LYS A 73 5.73 3.73 -24.85
C LYS A 73 6.11 4.92 -25.71
N TRP A 74 5.27 5.95 -25.73
CA TRP A 74 5.57 7.19 -26.46
C TRP A 74 6.83 7.90 -25.90
N LEU A 75 7.08 7.81 -24.59
CA LEU A 75 8.30 8.29 -23.96
C LEU A 75 9.54 7.42 -24.27
N GLY A 76 9.37 6.30 -24.97
CA GLY A 76 10.45 5.41 -25.39
C GLY A 76 10.79 4.30 -24.41
N PHE A 77 9.94 4.03 -23.41
CA PHE A 77 10.15 2.97 -22.41
C PHE A 77 9.21 1.79 -22.64
N ASP A 78 9.64 0.61 -22.17
CA ASP A 78 8.86 -0.62 -22.20
C ASP A 78 9.05 -1.38 -20.88
N TRP A 79 7.96 -1.93 -20.38
CA TRP A 79 7.93 -2.80 -19.20
C TRP A 79 8.03 -4.29 -19.56
N GLU A 80 7.97 -4.64 -20.86
CA GLU A 80 7.97 -6.01 -21.39
C GLU A 80 6.83 -6.86 -20.77
N ASP A 81 7.17 -7.91 -20.01
CA ASP A 81 6.24 -8.79 -19.28
C ASP A 81 5.99 -8.35 -17.81
N ARG A 82 6.62 -7.26 -17.37
CA ARG A 82 6.56 -6.76 -15.98
C ARG A 82 5.40 -5.79 -15.75
N LEU A 83 4.20 -6.23 -16.11
CA LEU A 83 2.94 -5.52 -15.86
C LEU A 83 2.24 -6.14 -14.66
N TYR A 84 1.99 -5.33 -13.63
CA TYR A 84 1.36 -5.75 -12.38
C TYR A 84 0.18 -4.85 -12.03
N PHE A 85 -0.73 -5.40 -11.21
CA PHE A 85 -1.85 -4.68 -10.63
C PHE A 85 -1.87 -4.94 -9.12
N ALA A 86 -2.10 -3.91 -8.32
CA ALA A 86 -2.25 -4.04 -6.87
C ALA A 86 -3.36 -5.04 -6.50
N SER A 87 -4.47 -5.02 -7.25
CA SER A 87 -5.60 -5.94 -7.06
C SER A 87 -5.23 -7.42 -7.20
N SER A 88 -4.18 -7.75 -7.96
CA SER A 88 -3.70 -9.13 -8.06
C SER A 88 -3.07 -9.65 -6.76
N TYR A 89 -2.73 -8.76 -5.83
CA TYR A 89 -2.14 -9.08 -4.53
C TYR A 89 -3.13 -9.02 -3.37
N PHE A 90 -4.41 -8.74 -3.60
CA PHE A 90 -5.39 -8.54 -2.52
C PHE A 90 -5.46 -9.70 -1.53
N GLU A 91 -5.41 -10.95 -2.00
CA GLU A 91 -5.40 -12.09 -1.10
C GLU A 91 -4.11 -12.17 -0.27
N LYS A 92 -2.94 -11.91 -0.86
CA LYS A 92 -1.66 -11.87 -0.13
C LYS A 92 -1.64 -10.75 0.91
N MET A 93 -2.16 -9.57 0.55
CA MET A 93 -2.28 -8.43 1.48
C MET A 93 -3.22 -8.74 2.62
N TYR A 94 -4.35 -9.42 2.34
CA TYR A 94 -5.27 -9.87 3.39
C TYR A 94 -4.59 -10.83 4.37
N GLN A 95 -3.81 -11.78 3.89
CA GLN A 95 -3.05 -12.69 4.73
C GLN A 95 -2.00 -11.95 5.58
N CYS A 96 -1.31 -10.96 5.01
CA CYS A 96 -0.39 -10.10 5.78
C CYS A 96 -1.12 -9.34 6.90
N ALA A 97 -2.33 -8.83 6.62
CA ALA A 97 -3.13 -8.16 7.64
C ALA A 97 -3.58 -9.13 8.76
N VAL A 98 -3.95 -10.36 8.41
CA VAL A 98 -4.26 -11.43 9.39
C VAL A 98 -3.06 -11.72 10.27
N GLU A 99 -1.86 -11.82 9.69
CA GLU A 99 -0.63 -12.03 10.47
C GLU A 99 -0.31 -10.85 11.41
N LEU A 100 -0.58 -9.60 11.00
CA LEU A 100 -0.48 -8.44 11.88
C LEU A 100 -1.43 -8.56 13.09
N ILE A 101 -2.67 -8.97 12.86
CA ILE A 101 -3.64 -9.18 13.95
C ILE A 101 -3.14 -10.27 14.90
N LYS A 102 -2.66 -11.41 14.39
CA LYS A 102 -2.12 -12.51 15.19
C LYS A 102 -0.93 -12.08 16.05
N LYS A 103 -0.11 -11.16 15.55
CA LYS A 103 1.02 -10.57 16.27
C LYS A 103 0.61 -9.46 17.25
N GLY A 104 -0.69 -9.15 17.37
CA GLY A 104 -1.18 -8.05 18.20
C GLY A 104 -0.81 -6.65 17.68
N LYS A 105 -0.51 -6.52 16.39
CA LYS A 105 -0.07 -5.28 15.71
C LYS A 105 -1.15 -4.58 14.91
N ALA A 106 -2.35 -5.10 14.88
CA ALA A 106 -3.51 -4.48 14.25
C ALA A 106 -4.79 -4.80 15.02
N PHE A 107 -5.77 -3.92 14.94
CA PHE A 107 -7.06 -4.06 15.60
C PHE A 107 -8.19 -3.53 14.73
N VAL A 108 -9.36 -4.12 14.85
CA VAL A 108 -10.60 -3.63 14.24
C VAL A 108 -11.16 -2.49 15.08
N CYS A 109 -11.46 -1.37 14.44
CA CYS A 109 -11.95 -0.16 15.07
C CYS A 109 -13.35 0.18 14.57
N ASP A 110 -14.28 0.46 15.47
CA ASP A 110 -15.68 0.79 15.16
C ASP A 110 -15.91 2.32 15.12
N LEU A 111 -14.87 3.12 15.28
CA LEU A 111 -14.97 4.58 15.15
C LEU A 111 -15.24 4.96 13.68
N THR A 112 -16.04 6.00 13.49
CA THR A 112 -16.25 6.59 12.16
C THR A 112 -14.97 7.27 11.65
N PRO A 113 -14.85 7.52 10.34
CA PRO A 113 -13.71 8.26 9.79
C PRO A 113 -13.51 9.64 10.44
N GLU A 114 -14.60 10.31 10.79
CA GLU A 114 -14.59 11.61 11.47
C GLU A 114 -14.03 11.49 12.89
N GLU A 115 -14.50 10.52 13.67
CA GLU A 115 -14.02 10.23 15.03
C GLU A 115 -12.55 9.83 15.03
N ILE A 116 -12.10 9.03 14.05
CA ILE A 116 -10.69 8.68 13.88
C ILE A 116 -9.85 9.93 13.63
N ARG A 117 -10.33 10.83 12.76
CA ARG A 117 -9.63 12.08 12.45
C ARG A 117 -9.51 12.98 13.68
N GLU A 118 -10.58 13.14 14.44
CA GLU A 118 -10.58 13.91 15.69
C GLU A 118 -9.58 13.33 16.69
N LYS A 119 -9.68 12.04 16.98
CA LYS A 119 -8.82 11.36 17.95
C LYS A 119 -7.35 11.28 17.52
N ARG A 120 -7.06 11.32 16.24
CA ARG A 120 -5.68 11.35 15.75
C ARG A 120 -4.94 12.63 16.15
N GLY A 121 -5.66 13.72 16.38
CA GLY A 121 -5.10 15.01 16.76
C GLY A 121 -4.41 15.73 15.59
N SER A 122 -3.50 16.62 15.92
CA SER A 122 -2.78 17.46 14.98
C SER A 122 -1.27 17.44 15.24
N LEU A 123 -0.50 18.22 14.49
CA LEU A 123 0.93 18.41 14.74
C LEU A 123 1.21 18.98 16.13
N ASN A 124 0.28 19.77 16.68
CA ASN A 124 0.43 20.44 17.96
C ASN A 124 -0.32 19.75 19.11
N THR A 125 -1.11 18.71 18.83
CA THR A 125 -1.89 17.98 19.83
C THR A 125 -1.62 16.49 19.72
N LEU A 126 -1.49 15.81 20.86
CA LEU A 126 -1.35 14.36 20.90
C LEU A 126 -2.65 13.69 20.43
N GLY A 127 -2.52 12.48 19.92
CA GLY A 127 -3.66 11.65 19.61
C GLY A 127 -4.21 10.96 20.87
N GLU A 128 -5.47 10.51 20.77
CA GLU A 128 -6.15 9.70 21.77
C GLU A 128 -6.30 8.26 21.26
N GLU A 129 -6.04 7.29 22.12
CA GLU A 129 -6.26 5.89 21.79
C GLU A 129 -7.75 5.59 21.55
N SER A 130 -8.03 4.72 20.58
CA SER A 130 -9.37 4.19 20.36
C SER A 130 -9.80 3.31 21.53
N PRO A 131 -11.07 3.34 21.96
CA PRO A 131 -11.59 2.41 22.95
C PRO A 131 -11.54 0.94 22.49
N TYR A 132 -11.39 0.71 21.19
CA TYR A 132 -11.31 -0.62 20.58
C TYR A 132 -9.86 -1.14 20.41
N ARG A 133 -8.87 -0.34 20.76
CA ARG A 133 -7.44 -0.63 20.56
C ARG A 133 -6.96 -1.91 21.23
N ASN A 134 -7.59 -2.27 22.34
CA ASN A 134 -7.19 -3.41 23.17
C ASN A 134 -8.13 -4.62 23.05
N ARG A 135 -8.89 -4.73 21.96
CA ARG A 135 -9.63 -5.96 21.62
C ARG A 135 -8.69 -7.15 21.57
N SER A 136 -9.19 -8.33 21.95
CA SER A 136 -8.41 -9.57 21.88
C SER A 136 -8.06 -9.93 20.43
N ILE A 137 -7.01 -10.71 20.26
CA ILE A 137 -6.61 -11.21 18.91
C ILE A 137 -7.76 -11.99 18.28
N GLU A 138 -8.42 -12.86 19.05
CA GLU A 138 -9.54 -13.68 18.58
C GLU A 138 -10.70 -12.83 18.10
N GLU A 139 -11.07 -11.79 18.83
CA GLU A 139 -12.15 -10.87 18.45
C GLU A 139 -11.78 -10.09 17.17
N ASN A 140 -10.55 -9.60 17.09
CA ASN A 140 -10.07 -8.90 15.89
C ASN A 140 -10.06 -9.80 14.65
N LEU A 141 -9.60 -11.05 14.75
CA LEU A 141 -9.63 -12.02 13.65
C LEU A 141 -11.08 -12.32 13.22
N TYR A 142 -11.97 -12.52 14.18
CA TYR A 142 -13.38 -12.77 13.92
C TYR A 142 -14.04 -11.59 13.18
N LEU A 143 -13.86 -10.37 13.69
CA LEU A 143 -14.43 -9.16 13.09
C LEU A 143 -13.85 -8.87 11.71
N PHE A 144 -12.53 -9.02 11.52
CA PHE A 144 -11.89 -8.79 10.23
C PHE A 144 -12.38 -9.78 9.16
N SER A 145 -12.55 -11.03 9.53
CA SER A 145 -13.15 -12.04 8.66
C SER A 145 -14.61 -11.68 8.25
N ARG A 146 -15.40 -11.12 9.15
CA ARG A 146 -16.76 -10.64 8.88
C ARG A 146 -16.78 -9.39 8.00
N MET A 147 -15.78 -8.50 8.17
CA MET A 147 -15.59 -7.36 7.25
C MET A 147 -15.38 -7.87 5.82
N LYS A 148 -14.50 -8.86 5.61
CA LYS A 148 -14.29 -9.49 4.28
C LYS A 148 -15.56 -10.11 3.70
N LYS A 149 -16.42 -10.68 4.54
CA LYS A 149 -17.69 -11.27 4.13
C LYS A 149 -18.78 -10.25 3.78
N GLY A 150 -18.53 -8.96 3.97
CA GLY A 150 -19.48 -7.90 3.65
C GLY A 150 -20.61 -7.71 4.67
N GLU A 151 -20.41 -8.15 5.92
CA GLU A 151 -21.46 -8.09 6.95
C GLU A 151 -21.62 -6.70 7.59
N PHE A 152 -20.73 -5.75 7.27
CA PHE A 152 -20.76 -4.39 7.80
C PHE A 152 -20.89 -3.36 6.69
N LYS A 153 -21.45 -2.19 7.02
CA LYS A 153 -21.63 -1.07 6.09
C LYS A 153 -20.31 -0.30 5.89
N ASP A 154 -20.25 0.48 4.81
CA ASP A 154 -19.18 1.42 4.56
C ASP A 154 -19.04 2.40 5.74
N GLY A 155 -17.81 2.58 6.22
CA GLY A 155 -17.50 3.46 7.36
C GLY A 155 -17.82 2.88 8.74
N GLU A 156 -18.43 1.69 8.83
CA GLU A 156 -18.81 1.09 10.13
C GLU A 156 -17.62 0.52 10.88
N LYS A 157 -16.66 -0.05 10.17
CA LYS A 157 -15.42 -0.60 10.74
C LYS A 157 -14.23 -0.35 9.84
N THR A 158 -13.05 -0.24 10.47
CA THR A 158 -11.75 -0.20 9.79
C THR A 158 -10.80 -1.17 10.47
N LEU A 159 -9.74 -1.59 9.78
CA LEU A 159 -8.58 -2.20 10.43
C LEU A 159 -7.50 -1.13 10.57
N ARG A 160 -6.96 -0.99 11.77
CA ARG A 160 -5.91 -0.02 12.09
C ARG A 160 -4.65 -0.74 12.54
N ALA A 161 -3.48 -0.24 12.12
CA ALA A 161 -2.21 -0.67 12.71
C ALA A 161 -2.10 -0.13 14.14
N LYS A 162 -1.58 -0.96 15.07
CA LYS A 162 -1.37 -0.60 16.47
C LYS A 162 0.07 -0.15 16.66
N ILE A 163 0.30 1.16 16.63
CA ILE A 163 1.64 1.74 16.67
C ILE A 163 1.80 2.67 17.88
N ASP A 164 1.54 3.99 17.72
CA ASP A 164 1.74 4.97 18.78
C ASP A 164 0.92 6.23 18.53
N MET A 165 -0.12 6.45 19.35
CA MET A 165 -0.98 7.63 19.24
C MET A 165 -0.32 8.93 19.73
N SER A 166 0.85 8.84 20.40
CA SER A 166 1.64 9.99 20.85
C SER A 166 2.77 10.38 19.89
N SER A 167 2.94 9.63 18.78
CA SER A 167 4.00 9.89 17.81
C SER A 167 3.93 11.33 17.27
N PRO A 168 5.07 12.03 17.15
CA PRO A 168 5.12 13.31 16.46
C PRO A 168 4.79 13.19 14.97
N ASN A 169 5.01 12.03 14.37
CA ASN A 169 4.59 11.71 13.02
C ASN A 169 3.14 11.20 13.02
N ILE A 170 2.22 12.01 12.49
CA ILE A 170 0.78 11.71 12.45
C ILE A 170 0.49 10.38 11.71
N ASN A 171 1.30 10.04 10.71
CA ASN A 171 1.13 8.80 9.94
C ASN A 171 1.42 7.54 10.78
N MET A 172 2.08 7.67 11.93
CA MET A 172 2.36 6.59 12.88
C MET A 172 1.31 6.47 14.00
N ARG A 173 0.29 7.34 14.01
CA ARG A 173 -0.77 7.34 15.02
C ARG A 173 -1.89 6.37 14.65
N ASP A 174 -1.67 5.09 14.86
CA ASP A 174 -2.58 3.99 14.57
C ASP A 174 -3.31 4.17 13.23
N PRO A 175 -2.59 4.19 12.10
CA PRO A 175 -3.18 4.48 10.80
C PRO A 175 -4.18 3.40 10.37
N VAL A 176 -5.21 3.82 9.62
CA VAL A 176 -6.11 2.89 8.95
C VAL A 176 -5.35 2.16 7.85
N ILE A 177 -5.41 0.83 7.84
CA ILE A 177 -4.78 -0.03 6.83
C ILE A 177 -5.77 -0.75 5.93
N TYR A 178 -7.03 -0.94 6.39
CA TYR A 178 -8.15 -1.45 5.59
C TYR A 178 -9.42 -0.65 5.86
N ARG A 179 -10.19 -0.42 4.79
CA ARG A 179 -11.52 0.18 4.85
C ARG A 179 -12.56 -0.70 4.15
N ILE A 180 -13.83 -0.49 4.49
CA ILE A 180 -14.98 -1.14 3.83
C ILE A 180 -15.47 -0.21 2.71
N ALA A 181 -15.66 -0.75 1.51
CA ALA A 181 -16.29 -0.08 0.38
C ALA A 181 -17.04 -1.09 -0.48
N HIS A 182 -18.39 -1.00 -0.49
CA HIS A 182 -19.25 -1.84 -1.32
C HIS A 182 -19.40 -1.23 -2.72
N ILE A 183 -18.28 -1.16 -3.43
CA ILE A 183 -18.18 -0.62 -4.79
C ILE A 183 -17.54 -1.70 -5.67
N PRO A 184 -18.12 -2.01 -6.86
CA PRO A 184 -17.49 -2.94 -7.79
C PRO A 184 -16.10 -2.43 -8.23
N HIS A 185 -15.12 -3.32 -8.17
CA HIS A 185 -13.76 -3.03 -8.61
C HIS A 185 -13.60 -3.39 -10.10
N HIS A 186 -12.83 -2.59 -10.88
CA HIS A 186 -12.71 -2.78 -12.33
C HIS A 186 -12.14 -4.16 -12.73
N LYS A 187 -11.33 -4.79 -11.88
CA LYS A 187 -10.76 -6.12 -12.15
C LYS A 187 -11.37 -7.25 -11.32
N THR A 188 -11.65 -7.03 -10.05
CA THR A 188 -12.14 -8.07 -9.13
C THR A 188 -13.66 -8.05 -8.96
N GLY A 189 -14.36 -7.07 -9.56
CA GLY A 189 -15.80 -6.97 -9.46
C GLY A 189 -16.26 -6.85 -8.01
N ASN A 190 -17.14 -7.76 -7.59
CA ASN A 190 -17.71 -7.80 -6.24
C ASN A 190 -17.02 -8.82 -5.31
N ASP A 191 -15.88 -9.37 -5.68
CA ASP A 191 -15.17 -10.38 -4.87
C ASP A 191 -14.65 -9.82 -3.55
N TRP A 192 -14.40 -8.50 -3.52
CA TRP A 192 -13.90 -7.79 -2.35
C TRP A 192 -14.82 -6.62 -1.99
N CYS A 193 -14.98 -6.40 -0.68
CA CYS A 193 -15.64 -5.22 -0.12
C CYS A 193 -14.79 -4.53 0.96
N ILE A 194 -13.58 -5.05 1.21
CA ILE A 194 -12.54 -4.39 2.01
C ILE A 194 -11.34 -4.14 1.12
N TYR A 195 -10.74 -2.97 1.25
CA TYR A 195 -9.63 -2.54 0.41
C TYR A 195 -8.49 -2.02 1.26
N PRO A 196 -7.23 -2.41 0.94
CA PRO A 196 -6.07 -1.90 1.66
C PRO A 196 -5.87 -0.42 1.36
N MET A 197 -5.41 0.32 2.35
CA MET A 197 -4.97 1.69 2.16
C MET A 197 -3.58 1.72 1.51
N TYR A 198 -3.28 2.81 0.81
CA TYR A 198 -2.01 3.01 0.10
C TYR A 198 -0.77 2.70 0.97
N ASP A 199 -0.72 3.25 2.19
CA ASP A 199 0.42 3.08 3.10
C ASP A 199 0.65 1.62 3.53
N PHE A 200 -0.37 0.78 3.46
CA PHE A 200 -0.26 -0.65 3.72
C PHE A 200 0.07 -1.44 2.45
N ALA A 201 -0.60 -1.16 1.34
CA ALA A 201 -0.45 -1.88 0.09
C ALA A 201 0.92 -1.67 -0.55
N HIS A 202 1.37 -0.43 -0.64
CA HIS A 202 2.57 -0.04 -1.37
C HIS A 202 3.87 -0.75 -0.91
N PRO A 203 4.21 -0.78 0.40
CA PRO A 203 5.39 -1.52 0.87
C PRO A 203 5.29 -3.03 0.63
N LEU A 204 4.10 -3.62 0.77
CA LEU A 204 3.89 -5.04 0.51
C LEU A 204 4.08 -5.39 -0.98
N GLU A 205 3.56 -4.57 -1.87
CA GLU A 205 3.75 -4.72 -3.32
C GLU A 205 5.23 -4.63 -3.70
N ASP A 206 5.96 -3.67 -3.15
CA ASP A 206 7.38 -3.55 -3.37
C ASP A 206 8.14 -4.80 -2.88
N ALA A 207 7.74 -5.36 -1.75
CA ALA A 207 8.30 -6.60 -1.24
C ALA A 207 7.96 -7.82 -2.12
N PHE A 208 6.71 -7.95 -2.56
CA PHE A 208 6.27 -9.05 -3.43
C PHE A 208 6.95 -9.05 -4.80
N GLU A 209 7.29 -7.86 -5.31
CA GLU A 209 7.97 -7.67 -6.60
C GLU A 209 9.49 -7.55 -6.46
N GLU A 210 10.04 -7.74 -5.26
CA GLU A 210 11.48 -7.68 -4.98
C GLU A 210 12.12 -6.35 -5.43
N ILE A 211 11.40 -5.24 -5.28
CA ILE A 211 11.87 -3.90 -5.64
C ILE A 211 13.11 -3.54 -4.80
N THR A 212 14.20 -3.20 -5.47
CA THR A 212 15.46 -2.82 -4.80
C THR A 212 15.58 -1.32 -4.55
N HIS A 213 14.97 -0.51 -5.42
CA HIS A 213 14.99 0.95 -5.36
C HIS A 213 13.57 1.49 -5.49
N SER A 214 12.97 1.79 -4.34
CA SER A 214 11.66 2.42 -4.25
C SER A 214 11.83 3.93 -4.26
N ILE A 215 11.48 4.56 -5.38
CA ILE A 215 11.62 6.00 -5.58
C ILE A 215 10.25 6.64 -5.39
N CYS A 216 10.17 7.53 -4.41
CA CYS A 216 8.97 8.32 -4.11
C CYS A 216 9.33 9.81 -4.14
N THR A 217 8.32 10.65 -4.37
CA THR A 217 8.48 12.11 -4.24
C THR A 217 8.65 12.50 -2.78
N MET A 218 9.21 13.69 -2.51
CA MET A 218 9.45 14.19 -1.15
C MET A 218 8.16 14.34 -0.32
N GLU A 219 7.01 14.43 -0.96
CA GLU A 219 5.70 14.47 -0.29
C GLU A 219 5.44 13.23 0.58
N PHE A 220 6.08 12.11 0.30
CA PHE A 220 5.97 10.86 1.04
C PHE A 220 7.09 10.63 2.07
N GLU A 221 7.93 11.62 2.36
CA GLU A 221 9.03 11.47 3.32
C GLU A 221 8.51 11.07 4.71
N ASP A 222 7.44 11.69 5.17
CA ASP A 222 6.80 11.39 6.47
C ASP A 222 6.13 10.01 6.52
N HIS A 223 5.85 9.38 5.37
CA HIS A 223 5.32 8.02 5.28
C HIS A 223 6.41 6.94 5.36
N ARG A 224 7.68 7.30 5.17
CA ARG A 224 8.80 6.36 5.13
C ARG A 224 8.94 5.50 6.38
N PRO A 225 8.78 6.00 7.63
CA PRO A 225 8.85 5.14 8.81
C PRO A 225 7.80 4.04 8.81
N LEU A 226 6.57 4.34 8.39
CA LEU A 226 5.50 3.36 8.25
C LEU A 226 5.82 2.34 7.15
N TYR A 227 6.27 2.80 5.99
CA TYR A 227 6.72 1.95 4.88
C TYR A 227 7.76 0.93 5.34
N LEU A 228 8.82 1.38 6.02
CA LEU A 228 9.89 0.51 6.51
C LEU A 228 9.41 -0.49 7.57
N SER A 229 8.48 -0.09 8.44
CA SER A 229 7.93 -0.99 9.46
C SER A 229 7.08 -2.11 8.86
N LEU A 230 6.39 -1.83 7.76
CA LEU A 230 5.49 -2.78 7.10
C LEU A 230 6.23 -3.75 6.16
N ILE A 231 7.33 -3.34 5.54
CA ILE A 231 8.10 -4.20 4.64
C ILE A 231 8.67 -5.43 5.37
N HIS A 232 9.02 -5.30 6.65
CA HIS A 232 9.52 -6.40 7.48
C HIS A 232 8.46 -7.45 7.84
N ILE A 233 7.18 -7.18 7.59
CA ILE A 233 6.10 -8.15 7.83
C ILE A 233 6.08 -9.25 6.76
N SER A 234 6.51 -8.91 5.56
CA SER A 234 6.56 -9.81 4.41
C SER A 234 7.88 -10.59 4.29
N GLU A 235 8.85 -10.28 5.13
CA GLU A 235 10.08 -11.08 5.20
C GLU A 235 9.80 -12.39 5.96
N PRO A 236 10.21 -13.55 5.41
CA PRO A 236 10.02 -14.87 6.02
C PRO A 236 10.82 -15.06 7.32
#